data_8420c878fb2e084567febbc56ee33b33
#
_entry.id   8420c878fb2e084567febbc56ee33b33
#
_cell.length_a   1.000
_cell.length_b   1.000
_cell.length_c   1.000
_cell.angle_alpha   90.00
_cell.angle_beta   90.00
_cell.angle_gamma   90.00
#
_symmetry.space_group_name_H-M   'P 1'
#
loop_
_entity.id
_entity.type
_entity.pdbx_description
1 polymer ?
#
loop_
_entity_poly.entity_id
_entity_poly.type
_entity_poly.pdbx_seq_one_letter_code
_entity_poly.pdbx_strand_id
1 'polypeptide(L)'
;MANLNQFCDFTKLIGIDIAKSVFQIYSCDTQTGEITNMQVKRDKVLESLANCGKCLIGMEACGSSQYWARKLQALGHTVRLMDTKLVKPFVRHNKSDKADAEGVYHALVSGVRAVAVKTETERDIQTLLTMRALLVKQRTARINHVRGLLAEYGHVMPKSVDQFDKKVDECINSLEGDAVQLVIDTLRDTFKSIRDDQDRIKTLQREISRLANQTRNAKHFLTVPGVGETIMAYMCVLLADPTQFSSARQFAAYLGLVPMHTGSGGKTVTTKIPGQCDKALRALLVQGAHAMARSKCRTDWVKTILAKKPKKVAMVAIANRMARQCWAVASKGQDWRRMPVTAA
;
A
#
# COMPACT_ATOMS: atom_id res chain seq x y z
N MET A 1 3.49 10.42 -33.83
CA MET A 1 4.24 11.38 -33.00
C MET A 1 3.24 12.07 -32.10
N ALA A 2 3.55 12.20 -30.79
CA ALA A 2 2.70 12.97 -29.88
C ALA A 2 2.69 14.44 -30.32
N ASN A 3 1.55 15.11 -30.19
CA ASN A 3 1.46 16.53 -30.50
C ASN A 3 2.20 17.31 -29.38
N LEU A 4 3.44 17.69 -29.60
CA LEU A 4 4.29 18.40 -28.62
C LEU A 4 3.69 19.76 -28.20
N ASN A 5 2.82 20.36 -29.03
CA ASN A 5 2.19 21.66 -28.75
C ASN A 5 1.37 21.67 -27.46
N GLN A 6 0.89 20.51 -26.97
CA GLN A 6 0.19 20.40 -25.68
C GLN A 6 1.12 20.52 -24.45
N PHE A 7 2.44 20.53 -24.66
CA PHE A 7 3.46 20.60 -23.62
C PHE A 7 4.33 21.86 -23.70
N CYS A 8 3.86 22.92 -24.37
CA CYS A 8 4.60 24.19 -24.60
C CYS A 8 5.06 24.88 -23.30
N ASP A 9 4.44 24.56 -22.15
CA ASP A 9 4.85 25.08 -20.84
C ASP A 9 6.15 24.46 -20.30
N PHE A 10 6.68 23.44 -20.96
CA PHE A 10 7.88 22.73 -20.55
C PHE A 10 8.96 22.83 -21.60
N THR A 11 10.21 22.98 -21.16
CA THR A 11 11.38 22.99 -22.07
C THR A 11 11.71 21.61 -22.59
N LYS A 12 11.57 20.59 -21.74
CA LYS A 12 11.83 19.19 -22.07
C LYS A 12 10.79 18.26 -21.47
N LEU A 13 10.52 17.16 -22.17
CA LEU A 13 9.78 16.00 -21.68
C LEU A 13 10.80 14.90 -21.42
N ILE A 14 10.81 14.34 -20.20
CA ILE A 14 11.86 13.43 -19.74
C ILE A 14 11.26 12.16 -19.17
N GLY A 15 11.74 11.00 -19.64
CA GLY A 15 11.52 9.69 -19.01
C GLY A 15 12.80 9.26 -18.28
N ILE A 16 12.67 8.91 -17.01
CA ILE A 16 13.81 8.44 -16.19
C ILE A 16 13.55 7.03 -15.72
N ASP A 17 14.48 6.13 -16.05
CA ASP A 17 14.60 4.84 -15.38
C ASP A 17 15.59 4.94 -14.20
N ILE A 18 15.14 4.52 -13.02
CA ILE A 18 15.86 4.66 -11.74
C ILE A 18 16.58 3.35 -11.41
N ALA A 19 17.89 3.31 -11.56
CA ALA A 19 18.69 2.20 -11.11
C ALA A 19 19.49 2.52 -9.83
N LYS A 20 20.20 1.53 -9.31
CA LYS A 20 20.92 1.65 -8.05
C LYS A 20 22.08 2.65 -8.12
N SER A 21 22.84 2.65 -9.19
CA SER A 21 24.08 3.44 -9.34
C SER A 21 24.02 4.45 -10.49
N VAL A 22 23.30 4.14 -11.53
CA VAL A 22 23.22 4.93 -12.77
C VAL A 22 21.77 5.07 -13.18
N PHE A 23 21.37 6.27 -13.61
CA PHE A 23 20.04 6.51 -14.17
C PHE A 23 20.12 6.58 -15.67
N GLN A 24 19.12 6.04 -16.35
CA GLN A 24 18.93 6.28 -17.77
C GLN A 24 17.93 7.40 -17.94
N ILE A 25 18.30 8.42 -18.71
CA ILE A 25 17.49 9.61 -18.97
C ILE A 25 17.24 9.72 -20.47
N TYR A 26 15.96 9.54 -20.84
CA TYR A 26 15.47 9.82 -22.20
C TYR A 26 14.79 11.17 -22.20
N SER A 27 15.24 12.10 -23.02
CA SER A 27 14.63 13.44 -23.10
C SER A 27 14.33 13.87 -24.52
N CYS A 28 13.26 14.63 -24.68
CA CYS A 28 12.87 15.28 -25.92
C CYS A 28 12.70 16.78 -25.64
N ASP A 29 13.41 17.61 -26.38
CA ASP A 29 13.23 19.06 -26.36
C ASP A 29 11.90 19.42 -27.04
N THR A 30 11.09 20.26 -26.41
CA THR A 30 9.74 20.57 -26.92
C THR A 30 9.73 21.55 -28.10
N GLN A 31 10.79 22.32 -28.24
CA GLN A 31 10.91 23.32 -29.31
C GLN A 31 11.59 22.74 -30.55
N THR A 32 12.71 22.02 -30.35
CA THR A 32 13.52 21.51 -31.48
C THR A 32 13.11 20.09 -31.88
N GLY A 33 12.46 19.33 -30.96
CA GLY A 33 12.19 17.92 -31.17
C GLY A 33 13.41 17.01 -30.99
N GLU A 34 14.56 17.57 -30.61
CA GLU A 34 15.79 16.79 -30.39
C GLU A 34 15.63 15.79 -29.29
N ILE A 35 16.06 14.55 -29.55
CA ILE A 35 15.97 13.45 -28.62
C ILE A 35 17.37 13.08 -28.13
N THR A 36 17.52 12.94 -26.82
CA THR A 36 18.72 12.42 -26.19
C THR A 36 18.40 11.23 -25.30
N ASN A 37 19.32 10.26 -25.23
CA ASN A 37 19.18 9.09 -24.36
C ASN A 37 20.54 8.81 -23.73
N MET A 38 20.74 9.22 -22.48
CA MET A 38 22.03 9.23 -21.82
C MET A 38 22.01 8.53 -20.46
N GLN A 39 23.16 8.00 -20.04
CA GLN A 39 23.36 7.51 -18.69
C GLN A 39 23.95 8.61 -17.81
N VAL A 40 23.39 8.77 -16.61
CA VAL A 40 23.84 9.75 -15.61
C VAL A 40 24.11 9.04 -14.30
N LYS A 41 25.26 9.26 -13.70
CA LYS A 41 25.56 8.73 -12.36
C LYS A 41 24.57 9.32 -11.35
N ARG A 42 24.17 8.49 -10.38
CA ARG A 42 23.14 8.80 -9.38
C ARG A 42 23.39 10.13 -8.63
N ASP A 43 24.65 10.42 -8.30
CA ASP A 43 25.10 11.63 -7.63
C ASP A 43 25.03 12.90 -8.52
N LYS A 44 25.04 12.71 -9.84
CA LYS A 44 25.03 13.80 -10.84
C LYS A 44 23.65 14.12 -11.41
N VAL A 45 22.61 13.35 -11.07
CA VAL A 45 21.25 13.52 -11.65
C VAL A 45 20.67 14.91 -11.39
N LEU A 46 20.77 15.43 -10.17
CA LEU A 46 20.23 16.73 -9.83
C LEU A 46 20.99 17.87 -10.53
N GLU A 47 22.31 17.76 -10.59
CA GLU A 47 23.18 18.72 -11.29
C GLU A 47 22.86 18.75 -12.80
N SER A 48 22.70 17.57 -13.41
CA SER A 48 22.40 17.46 -14.86
C SER A 48 21.04 18.05 -15.25
N LEU A 49 20.09 18.15 -14.32
CA LEU A 49 18.76 18.66 -14.58
C LEU A 49 18.53 20.07 -14.04
N ALA A 50 19.41 20.59 -13.16
CA ALA A 50 19.24 21.88 -12.50
C ALA A 50 19.08 23.07 -13.48
N ASN A 51 19.77 23.02 -14.62
CA ASN A 51 19.80 24.10 -15.61
C ASN A 51 18.93 23.83 -16.85
N CYS A 52 18.06 22.83 -16.83
CA CYS A 52 17.25 22.43 -18.00
C CYS A 52 15.96 23.26 -18.19
N GLY A 53 15.75 24.34 -17.40
CA GLY A 53 14.45 25.01 -17.36
C GLY A 53 13.35 24.13 -16.76
N LYS A 54 12.10 24.51 -16.91
CA LYS A 54 10.98 23.73 -16.37
C LYS A 54 10.69 22.50 -17.23
N CYS A 55 10.94 21.30 -16.71
CA CYS A 55 10.71 20.04 -17.40
C CYS A 55 9.48 19.31 -16.87
N LEU A 56 8.85 18.48 -17.73
CA LEU A 56 7.89 17.47 -17.32
C LEU A 56 8.62 16.12 -17.27
N ILE A 57 8.72 15.53 -16.07
CA ILE A 57 9.54 14.35 -15.81
C ILE A 57 8.65 13.18 -15.42
N GLY A 58 8.72 12.07 -16.15
CA GLY A 58 8.11 10.79 -15.84
C GLY A 58 9.10 9.86 -15.17
N MET A 59 8.64 9.12 -14.16
CA MET A 59 9.39 8.04 -13.52
C MET A 59 8.45 6.90 -13.14
N GLU A 60 8.95 5.67 -13.12
CA GLU A 60 8.20 4.57 -12.52
C GLU A 60 8.06 4.73 -11.00
N ALA A 61 6.89 4.37 -10.46
CA ALA A 61 6.64 4.35 -9.02
C ALA A 61 7.31 3.11 -8.38
N CYS A 62 8.63 3.12 -8.30
CA CYS A 62 9.47 2.07 -7.76
C CYS A 62 10.18 2.50 -6.45
N GLY A 63 11.09 1.70 -5.95
CA GLY A 63 11.94 2.05 -4.81
C GLY A 63 12.73 3.34 -5.08
N SER A 64 12.77 4.25 -4.10
CA SER A 64 13.40 5.58 -4.17
C SER A 64 12.73 6.65 -5.08
N SER A 65 11.78 6.29 -5.95
CA SER A 65 11.12 7.25 -6.87
C SER A 65 10.50 8.44 -6.13
N GLN A 66 9.90 8.22 -4.98
CA GLN A 66 9.31 9.28 -4.14
C GLN A 66 10.35 10.30 -3.64
N TYR A 67 11.56 9.84 -3.31
CA TYR A 67 12.67 10.73 -2.93
C TYR A 67 13.09 11.61 -4.11
N TRP A 68 13.31 10.99 -5.28
CA TRP A 68 13.73 11.70 -6.48
C TRP A 68 12.66 12.64 -6.99
N ALA A 69 11.39 12.25 -6.92
CA ALA A 69 10.29 13.13 -7.29
C ALA A 69 10.29 14.43 -6.49
N ARG A 70 10.43 14.36 -5.16
CA ARG A 70 10.50 15.56 -4.31
C ARG A 70 11.73 16.41 -4.62
N LYS A 71 12.90 15.78 -4.84
CA LYS A 71 14.13 16.53 -5.17
C LYS A 71 14.02 17.26 -6.51
N LEU A 72 13.45 16.62 -7.52
CA LEU A 72 13.22 17.21 -8.83
C LEU A 72 12.13 18.29 -8.79
N GLN A 73 11.08 18.11 -8.00
CA GLN A 73 10.08 19.15 -7.76
C GLN A 73 10.68 20.38 -7.05
N ALA A 74 11.61 20.18 -6.12
CA ALA A 74 12.33 21.27 -5.47
C ALA A 74 13.22 22.08 -6.44
N LEU A 75 13.64 21.51 -7.58
CA LEU A 75 14.31 22.20 -8.67
C LEU A 75 13.34 22.94 -9.63
N GLY A 76 12.03 22.90 -9.37
CA GLY A 76 11.00 23.56 -10.18
C GLY A 76 10.42 22.69 -11.29
N HIS A 77 10.79 21.42 -11.40
CA HIS A 77 10.24 20.53 -12.41
C HIS A 77 8.86 19.98 -12.00
N THR A 78 8.05 19.64 -13.00
CA THR A 78 6.80 18.89 -12.80
C THR A 78 7.10 17.39 -12.91
N VAL A 79 6.79 16.62 -11.86
CA VAL A 79 7.11 15.20 -11.82
C VAL A 79 5.85 14.37 -11.77
N ARG A 80 5.78 13.31 -12.59
CA ARG A 80 4.72 12.31 -12.62
C ARG A 80 5.29 10.92 -12.34
N LEU A 81 4.89 10.34 -11.22
CA LEU A 81 5.18 8.93 -10.89
C LEU A 81 4.08 8.06 -11.52
N MET A 82 4.46 7.03 -12.25
CA MET A 82 3.53 6.14 -12.94
C MET A 82 3.67 4.71 -12.43
N ASP A 83 2.54 4.01 -12.30
CA ASP A 83 2.56 2.58 -11.91
C ASP A 83 3.31 1.77 -12.98
N THR A 84 4.30 0.99 -12.55
CA THR A 84 5.13 0.12 -13.41
C THR A 84 4.30 -0.76 -14.35
N LYS A 85 3.11 -1.21 -13.90
CA LYS A 85 2.20 -2.01 -14.75
C LYS A 85 1.63 -1.22 -15.91
N LEU A 86 1.43 0.08 -15.75
CA LEU A 86 0.92 0.95 -16.79
C LEU A 86 2.03 1.44 -17.72
N VAL A 87 3.28 1.45 -17.27
CA VAL A 87 4.46 1.79 -18.07
C VAL A 87 4.90 0.61 -18.94
N LYS A 88 4.87 -0.62 -18.39
CA LYS A 88 5.36 -1.82 -19.06
C LYS A 88 4.87 -2.02 -20.52
N PRO A 89 3.61 -1.74 -20.91
CA PRO A 89 3.17 -1.86 -22.30
C PRO A 89 3.87 -0.91 -23.28
N PHE A 90 4.51 0.14 -22.80
CA PHE A 90 5.24 1.13 -23.61
C PHE A 90 6.70 0.77 -23.83
N VAL A 91 7.23 -0.18 -23.05
CA VAL A 91 8.59 -0.69 -23.26
C VAL A 91 8.60 -1.59 -24.48
N ARG A 92 9.27 -1.16 -25.53
CA ARG A 92 9.40 -1.88 -26.81
C ARG A 92 10.70 -2.67 -26.81
N HIS A 93 10.68 -3.83 -27.49
CA HIS A 93 11.87 -4.68 -27.69
C HIS A 93 12.42 -5.35 -26.42
N ASN A 94 13.63 -5.86 -26.51
CA ASN A 94 14.34 -6.52 -25.43
C ASN A 94 14.59 -5.53 -24.27
N LYS A 95 14.44 -6.01 -23.06
CA LYS A 95 14.65 -5.23 -21.85
C LYS A 95 16.07 -4.67 -21.80
N SER A 96 16.17 -3.35 -21.77
CA SER A 96 17.41 -2.59 -21.55
C SER A 96 17.07 -1.27 -20.88
N ASP A 97 17.98 -0.72 -20.09
CA ASP A 97 17.76 0.55 -19.39
C ASP A 97 17.36 1.68 -20.37
N LYS A 98 17.93 1.66 -21.60
CA LYS A 98 17.58 2.61 -22.67
C LYS A 98 16.11 2.48 -23.10
N ALA A 99 15.64 1.24 -23.29
CA ALA A 99 14.26 0.96 -23.68
C ALA A 99 13.27 1.23 -22.52
N ASP A 100 13.71 0.99 -21.29
CA ASP A 100 12.89 1.25 -20.09
C ASP A 100 12.68 2.77 -19.92
N ALA A 101 13.72 3.61 -20.03
CA ALA A 101 13.59 5.07 -19.98
C ALA A 101 12.75 5.65 -21.14
N GLU A 102 12.89 5.11 -22.35
CA GLU A 102 12.05 5.45 -23.50
C GLU A 102 10.59 5.06 -23.27
N GLY A 103 10.34 3.87 -22.71
CA GLY A 103 9.01 3.40 -22.33
C GLY A 103 8.33 4.31 -21.30
N VAL A 104 9.09 4.77 -20.29
CA VAL A 104 8.63 5.76 -19.31
C VAL A 104 8.25 7.08 -19.99
N TYR A 105 9.06 7.57 -20.93
CA TYR A 105 8.76 8.77 -21.72
C TYR A 105 7.46 8.60 -22.53
N HIS A 106 7.30 7.49 -23.25
CA HIS A 106 6.09 7.25 -24.04
C HIS A 106 4.84 7.13 -23.16
N ALA A 107 4.93 6.51 -21.99
CA ALA A 107 3.86 6.44 -21.01
C ALA A 107 3.47 7.83 -20.49
N LEU A 108 4.48 8.69 -20.21
CA LEU A 108 4.28 10.07 -19.77
C LEU A 108 3.51 10.88 -20.79
N VAL A 109 3.96 10.86 -22.06
CA VAL A 109 3.37 11.62 -23.16
C VAL A 109 1.98 11.11 -23.54
N SER A 110 1.72 9.81 -23.36
CA SER A 110 0.39 9.20 -23.54
C SER A 110 -0.58 9.52 -22.42
N GLY A 111 -0.18 10.29 -21.41
CA GLY A 111 -1.06 10.69 -20.31
C GLY A 111 -1.40 9.57 -19.34
N VAL A 112 -0.51 8.58 -19.19
CA VAL A 112 -0.70 7.50 -18.19
C VAL A 112 -0.90 8.11 -16.80
N ARG A 113 -1.87 7.57 -16.07
CA ARG A 113 -2.24 8.06 -14.74
C ARG A 113 -1.06 8.09 -13.80
N ALA A 114 -0.83 9.26 -13.19
CA ALA A 114 0.19 9.45 -12.18
C ALA A 114 -0.28 8.98 -10.80
N VAL A 115 0.69 8.54 -10.01
CA VAL A 115 0.57 8.30 -8.56
C VAL A 115 1.03 9.57 -7.85
N ALA A 116 0.34 9.95 -6.79
CA ALA A 116 0.69 11.14 -6.01
C ALA A 116 2.12 11.07 -5.43
N VAL A 117 2.84 12.17 -5.50
CA VAL A 117 4.10 12.33 -4.79
C VAL A 117 3.78 12.62 -3.33
N LYS A 118 4.25 11.75 -2.44
CA LYS A 118 3.99 11.84 -1.01
C LYS A 118 4.80 12.93 -0.35
N THR A 119 4.18 13.66 0.56
CA THR A 119 4.86 14.56 1.49
C THR A 119 5.82 13.78 2.41
N GLU A 120 6.68 14.48 3.14
CA GLU A 120 7.58 13.83 4.09
C GLU A 120 6.83 13.11 5.20
N THR A 121 5.77 13.72 5.74
CA THR A 121 4.92 13.12 6.76
C THR A 121 4.24 11.84 6.25
N GLU A 122 3.68 11.85 5.05
CA GLU A 122 3.05 10.67 4.44
C GLU A 122 4.05 9.55 4.17
N ARG A 123 5.29 9.91 3.77
CA ARG A 123 6.40 8.96 3.62
C ARG A 123 6.74 8.32 4.97
N ASP A 124 6.84 9.11 6.03
CA ASP A 124 7.19 8.60 7.36
C ASP A 124 6.09 7.68 7.90
N ILE A 125 4.82 8.06 7.76
CA ILE A 125 3.69 7.19 8.11
C ILE A 125 3.77 5.86 7.32
N GLN A 126 4.00 5.91 6.01
CA GLN A 126 4.10 4.70 5.20
C GLN A 126 5.28 3.82 5.62
N THR A 127 6.43 4.42 5.92
CA THR A 127 7.62 3.69 6.39
C THR A 127 7.32 2.96 7.70
N LEU A 128 6.74 3.66 8.67
CA LEU A 128 6.35 3.07 9.95
C LEU A 128 5.29 1.97 9.81
N LEU A 129 4.30 2.15 8.92
CA LEU A 129 3.31 1.13 8.61
C LEU A 129 3.96 -0.13 8.01
N THR A 130 4.94 0.03 7.14
CA THR A 130 5.67 -1.09 6.52
C THR A 130 6.50 -1.84 7.57
N MET A 131 7.22 -1.11 8.43
CA MET A 131 8.00 -1.69 9.54
C MET A 131 7.08 -2.43 10.51
N ARG A 132 5.96 -1.83 10.90
CA ARG A 132 4.95 -2.46 11.76
C ARG A 132 4.39 -3.74 11.14
N ALA A 133 4.06 -3.73 9.86
CA ALA A 133 3.55 -4.91 9.15
C ALA A 133 4.57 -6.06 9.15
N LEU A 134 5.86 -5.76 8.98
CA LEU A 134 6.95 -6.74 9.06
C LEU A 134 7.05 -7.35 10.46
N LEU A 135 7.06 -6.52 11.52
CA LEU A 135 7.13 -7.00 12.91
C LEU A 135 5.92 -7.87 13.27
N VAL A 136 4.70 -7.48 12.86
CA VAL A 136 3.49 -8.30 13.06
C VAL A 136 3.62 -9.67 12.38
N LYS A 137 4.16 -9.71 11.16
CA LYS A 137 4.42 -10.96 10.43
C LYS A 137 5.44 -11.83 11.15
N GLN A 138 6.57 -11.27 11.57
CA GLN A 138 7.64 -11.97 12.27
C GLN A 138 7.16 -12.52 13.62
N ARG A 139 6.49 -11.70 14.44
CA ARG A 139 5.89 -12.10 15.70
C ARG A 139 4.92 -13.29 15.52
N THR A 140 4.04 -13.18 14.51
CA THR A 140 3.06 -14.26 14.24
C THR A 140 3.75 -15.55 13.83
N ALA A 141 4.79 -15.47 13.00
CA ALA A 141 5.58 -16.63 12.59
C ALA A 141 6.27 -17.30 13.80
N ARG A 142 6.91 -16.50 14.68
CA ARG A 142 7.56 -17.01 15.90
C ARG A 142 6.54 -17.66 16.85
N ILE A 143 5.38 -17.03 17.09
CA ILE A 143 4.32 -17.60 17.93
C ILE A 143 3.86 -18.95 17.38
N ASN A 144 3.64 -19.06 16.07
CA ASN A 144 3.21 -20.33 15.48
C ASN A 144 4.30 -21.39 15.53
N HIS A 145 5.56 -20.98 15.38
CA HIS A 145 6.70 -21.89 15.53
C HIS A 145 6.80 -22.44 16.94
N VAL A 146 6.76 -21.58 17.96
CA VAL A 146 6.79 -22.00 19.38
C VAL A 146 5.59 -22.91 19.70
N ARG A 147 4.39 -22.61 19.19
CA ARG A 147 3.23 -23.49 19.33
C ARG A 147 3.47 -24.89 18.78
N GLY A 148 4.09 -24.98 17.58
CA GLY A 148 4.44 -26.25 16.97
C GLY A 148 5.44 -27.03 17.81
N LEU A 149 6.51 -26.37 18.29
CA LEU A 149 7.52 -27.02 19.12
C LEU A 149 6.95 -27.52 20.44
N LEU A 150 6.16 -26.69 21.15
CA LEU A 150 5.54 -27.10 22.42
C LEU A 150 4.53 -28.23 22.23
N ALA A 151 3.91 -28.35 21.06
CA ALA A 151 3.00 -29.46 20.77
C ALA A 151 3.71 -30.81 20.70
N GLU A 152 4.99 -30.88 20.29
CA GLU A 152 5.81 -32.12 20.31
C GLU A 152 6.10 -32.58 21.72
N TYR A 153 6.01 -31.68 22.71
CA TYR A 153 6.10 -32.01 24.15
C TYR A 153 4.72 -32.15 24.83
N GLY A 154 3.64 -32.29 24.03
CA GLY A 154 2.27 -32.51 24.56
C GLY A 154 1.54 -31.24 24.97
N HIS A 155 2.11 -30.04 24.79
CA HIS A 155 1.48 -28.77 25.18
C HIS A 155 0.70 -28.15 24.04
N VAL A 156 -0.63 -28.22 24.09
CA VAL A 156 -1.51 -27.55 23.10
C VAL A 156 -1.77 -26.10 23.52
N MET A 157 -1.19 -25.16 22.79
CA MET A 157 -1.25 -23.73 23.07
C MET A 157 -2.51 -23.05 22.51
N PRO A 158 -3.08 -22.06 23.23
CA PRO A 158 -4.25 -21.32 22.79
C PRO A 158 -4.02 -20.56 21.47
N LYS A 159 -5.11 -20.34 20.68
CA LYS A 159 -5.05 -19.57 19.43
C LYS A 159 -4.89 -18.06 19.65
N SER A 160 -5.42 -17.51 20.76
CA SER A 160 -5.28 -16.10 21.11
C SER A 160 -3.83 -15.78 21.49
N VAL A 161 -3.31 -14.63 21.05
CA VAL A 161 -1.97 -14.15 21.41
C VAL A 161 -1.89 -13.85 22.90
N ASP A 162 -2.92 -13.23 23.48
CA ASP A 162 -2.93 -12.86 24.90
C ASP A 162 -2.98 -14.12 25.81
N GLN A 163 -3.71 -15.16 25.40
CA GLN A 163 -3.74 -16.42 26.15
C GLN A 163 -2.44 -17.22 25.95
N PHE A 164 -1.83 -17.15 24.77
CA PHE A 164 -0.52 -17.72 24.52
C PHE A 164 0.53 -17.09 25.44
N ASP A 165 0.59 -15.76 25.50
CA ASP A 165 1.54 -15.02 26.33
C ASP A 165 1.43 -15.36 27.84
N LYS A 166 0.22 -15.69 28.33
CA LYS A 166 -0.01 -16.08 29.71
C LYS A 166 0.42 -17.50 30.05
N LYS A 167 0.38 -18.42 29.06
CA LYS A 167 0.62 -19.86 29.31
C LYS A 167 2.01 -20.34 28.91
N VAL A 168 2.72 -19.60 28.04
CA VAL A 168 3.95 -20.07 27.43
C VAL A 168 5.07 -20.27 28.45
N ASP A 169 5.22 -19.38 29.44
CA ASP A 169 6.25 -19.53 30.49
C ASP A 169 6.03 -20.81 31.32
N GLU A 170 4.78 -21.10 31.72
CA GLU A 170 4.43 -22.32 32.43
C GLU A 170 4.76 -23.56 31.59
N CYS A 171 4.40 -23.57 30.31
CA CYS A 171 4.70 -24.68 29.41
C CYS A 171 6.20 -24.88 29.19
N ILE A 172 6.99 -23.79 29.07
CA ILE A 172 8.46 -23.91 28.91
C ILE A 172 9.09 -24.44 30.21
N ASN A 173 8.63 -23.99 31.36
CA ASN A 173 9.17 -24.47 32.65
C ASN A 173 8.84 -25.94 32.90
N SER A 174 7.70 -26.45 32.43
CA SER A 174 7.33 -27.89 32.58
C SER A 174 8.15 -28.82 31.68
N LEU A 175 9.01 -28.30 30.78
CA LEU A 175 9.94 -29.10 29.98
C LEU A 175 11.20 -29.53 30.76
N GLU A 176 11.38 -29.07 32.01
CA GLU A 176 12.51 -29.50 32.85
C GLU A 176 12.43 -31.00 33.11
N GLY A 177 13.51 -31.71 32.68
CA GLY A 177 13.58 -33.17 32.73
C GLY A 177 13.17 -33.90 31.44
N ASP A 178 12.33 -33.26 30.58
CA ASP A 178 11.87 -33.84 29.32
C ASP A 178 12.65 -33.34 28.11
N ALA A 179 13.28 -32.13 28.20
CA ALA A 179 14.06 -31.54 27.15
C ALA A 179 15.47 -31.16 27.62
N VAL A 180 16.43 -31.16 26.68
CA VAL A 180 17.79 -30.66 26.99
C VAL A 180 17.76 -29.14 27.25
N GLN A 181 18.61 -28.70 28.18
CA GLN A 181 18.62 -27.30 28.65
C GLN A 181 18.70 -26.28 27.51
N LEU A 182 19.48 -26.56 26.47
CA LEU A 182 19.59 -25.68 25.31
C LEU A 182 18.26 -25.43 24.58
N VAL A 183 17.35 -26.43 24.54
CA VAL A 183 16.01 -26.26 23.95
C VAL A 183 15.18 -25.31 24.81
N ILE A 184 15.20 -25.48 26.12
CA ILE A 184 14.49 -24.66 27.10
C ILE A 184 14.97 -23.18 26.98
N ASP A 185 16.28 -22.96 26.98
CA ASP A 185 16.87 -21.62 26.89
C ASP A 185 16.55 -20.95 25.53
N THR A 186 16.60 -21.70 24.43
CA THR A 186 16.26 -21.20 23.09
C THR A 186 14.77 -20.81 22.99
N LEU A 187 13.87 -21.59 23.63
CA LEU A 187 12.46 -21.25 23.71
C LEU A 187 12.22 -19.98 24.52
N ARG A 188 12.91 -19.83 25.67
CA ARG A 188 12.85 -18.61 26.50
C ARG A 188 13.31 -17.37 25.73
N ASP A 189 14.44 -17.46 25.01
CA ASP A 189 14.97 -16.36 24.19
C ASP A 189 14.02 -16.01 23.03
N THR A 190 13.44 -17.03 22.39
CA THR A 190 12.44 -16.82 21.34
C THR A 190 11.21 -16.11 21.88
N PHE A 191 10.76 -16.51 23.08
CA PHE A 191 9.60 -15.89 23.70
C PHE A 191 9.89 -14.44 24.14
N LYS A 192 11.07 -14.16 24.69
CA LYS A 192 11.52 -12.79 24.94
C LYS A 192 11.49 -11.93 23.68
N SER A 193 11.99 -12.46 22.56
CA SER A 193 11.93 -11.77 21.27
C SER A 193 10.50 -11.49 20.77
N ILE A 194 9.53 -12.38 21.10
CA ILE A 194 8.11 -12.16 20.80
C ILE A 194 7.55 -10.98 21.60
N ARG A 195 7.89 -10.88 22.89
CA ARG A 195 7.48 -9.75 23.76
C ARG A 195 8.10 -8.43 23.29
N ASP A 196 9.39 -8.42 22.96
CA ASP A 196 10.08 -7.24 22.42
C ASP A 196 9.44 -6.76 21.12
N ASP A 197 9.11 -7.67 20.20
CA ASP A 197 8.39 -7.32 18.96
C ASP A 197 7.00 -6.75 19.28
N GLN A 198 6.30 -7.27 20.29
CA GLN A 198 4.99 -6.77 20.69
C GLN A 198 5.04 -5.33 21.21
N ASP A 199 6.05 -4.98 22.00
CA ASP A 199 6.22 -3.63 22.54
C ASP A 199 6.66 -2.64 21.45
N ARG A 200 7.54 -3.07 20.53
CA ARG A 200 7.89 -2.29 19.34
C ARG A 200 6.66 -2.02 18.46
N ILE A 201 5.80 -3.02 18.25
CA ILE A 201 4.55 -2.86 17.49
C ILE A 201 3.64 -1.83 18.15
N LYS A 202 3.50 -1.84 19.49
CA LYS A 202 2.71 -0.85 20.25
C LYS A 202 3.29 0.56 20.11
N THR A 203 4.61 0.70 20.20
CA THR A 203 5.32 1.99 20.07
C THR A 203 5.13 2.55 18.65
N LEU A 204 5.34 1.73 17.61
CA LEU A 204 5.10 2.12 16.23
C LEU A 204 3.64 2.53 16.01
N GLN A 205 2.67 1.79 16.59
CA GLN A 205 1.25 2.13 16.43
C GLN A 205 0.93 3.50 17.03
N ARG A 206 1.48 3.84 18.21
CA ARG A 206 1.27 5.16 18.83
C ARG A 206 1.82 6.28 17.95
N GLU A 207 3.04 6.12 17.42
CA GLU A 207 3.66 7.13 16.56
C GLU A 207 2.94 7.26 15.22
N ILE A 208 2.55 6.16 14.60
CA ILE A 208 1.72 6.15 13.39
C ILE A 208 0.42 6.92 13.62
N SER A 209 -0.28 6.65 14.74
CA SER A 209 -1.53 7.35 15.08
C SER A 209 -1.30 8.84 15.31
N ARG A 210 -0.21 9.21 15.99
CA ARG A 210 0.18 10.61 16.24
C ARG A 210 0.40 11.37 14.93
N LEU A 211 1.20 10.83 14.00
CA LEU A 211 1.49 11.46 12.71
C LEU A 211 0.25 11.48 11.82
N ALA A 212 -0.50 10.40 11.76
CA ALA A 212 -1.69 10.32 10.93
C ALA A 212 -2.78 11.31 11.38
N ASN A 213 -2.95 11.54 12.68
CA ASN A 213 -3.91 12.51 13.22
C ASN A 213 -3.60 13.97 12.85
N GLN A 214 -2.38 14.27 12.40
CA GLN A 214 -2.02 15.58 11.86
C GLN A 214 -2.47 15.80 10.42
N THR A 215 -2.89 14.74 9.74
CA THR A 215 -3.36 14.83 8.35
C THR A 215 -4.82 15.27 8.26
N ARG A 216 -5.15 15.94 7.14
CA ARG A 216 -6.45 16.60 6.92
C ARG A 216 -7.67 15.71 7.17
N ASN A 217 -7.63 14.45 6.74
CA ASN A 217 -8.80 13.58 6.71
C ASN A 217 -8.83 12.51 7.83
N ALA A 218 -7.85 12.50 8.74
CA ALA A 218 -7.72 11.46 9.75
C ALA A 218 -8.99 11.26 10.58
N LYS A 219 -9.52 12.35 11.14
CA LYS A 219 -10.74 12.32 11.96
C LYS A 219 -11.95 11.81 11.18
N HIS A 220 -12.06 12.20 9.92
CA HIS A 220 -13.16 11.77 9.05
C HIS A 220 -13.10 10.26 8.75
N PHE A 221 -11.92 9.69 8.54
CA PHE A 221 -11.79 8.24 8.32
C PHE A 221 -12.24 7.42 9.52
N LEU A 222 -11.99 7.88 10.74
CA LEU A 222 -12.42 7.19 11.97
C LEU A 222 -13.94 7.15 12.14
N THR A 223 -14.70 7.99 11.44
CA THR A 223 -16.16 7.93 11.44
C THR A 223 -16.71 6.78 10.61
N VAL A 224 -15.90 6.19 9.71
CA VAL A 224 -16.32 5.06 8.86
C VAL A 224 -16.37 3.78 9.71
N PRO A 225 -17.52 3.09 9.80
CA PRO A 225 -17.62 1.88 10.61
C PRO A 225 -16.62 0.79 10.20
N GLY A 226 -15.91 0.23 11.18
CA GLY A 226 -14.89 -0.79 10.97
C GLY A 226 -13.50 -0.25 10.66
N VAL A 227 -13.34 1.06 10.52
CA VAL A 227 -12.04 1.72 10.34
C VAL A 227 -11.46 2.06 11.71
N GLY A 228 -10.37 1.38 12.08
CA GLY A 228 -9.56 1.72 13.24
C GLY A 228 -8.33 2.53 12.85
N GLU A 229 -7.54 2.95 13.85
CA GLU A 229 -6.36 3.84 13.68
C GLU A 229 -5.36 3.35 12.63
N THR A 230 -5.10 2.04 12.57
CA THR A 230 -4.16 1.50 11.57
C THR A 230 -4.71 1.65 10.15
N ILE A 231 -6.00 1.35 9.92
CA ILE A 231 -6.63 1.54 8.60
C ILE A 231 -6.68 3.02 8.26
N MET A 232 -7.04 3.87 9.23
CA MET A 232 -7.04 5.33 9.08
C MET A 232 -5.68 5.83 8.59
N ALA A 233 -4.58 5.40 9.22
CA ALA A 233 -3.25 5.81 8.81
C ALA A 233 -2.90 5.41 7.37
N TYR A 234 -3.25 4.18 6.94
CA TYR A 234 -3.14 3.77 5.54
C TYR A 234 -3.97 4.67 4.60
N MET A 235 -5.20 5.01 5.00
CA MET A 235 -6.08 5.87 4.20
C MET A 235 -5.52 7.30 4.09
N CYS A 236 -4.91 7.83 5.15
CA CYS A 236 -4.25 9.15 5.13
C CYS A 236 -3.14 9.22 4.06
N VAL A 237 -2.38 8.14 3.90
CA VAL A 237 -1.31 8.06 2.89
C VAL A 237 -1.85 7.81 1.48
N LEU A 238 -2.82 6.90 1.33
CA LEU A 238 -3.32 6.49 0.01
C LEU A 238 -4.34 7.45 -0.58
N LEU A 239 -5.07 8.16 0.26
CA LEU A 239 -6.12 9.11 -0.13
C LEU A 239 -5.75 10.54 0.29
N ALA A 240 -4.46 10.85 0.42
CA ALA A 240 -3.97 12.21 0.57
C ALA A 240 -4.45 13.07 -0.61
N ASP A 241 -4.36 12.53 -1.81
CA ASP A 241 -5.04 13.02 -3.01
C ASP A 241 -6.02 11.96 -3.53
N PRO A 242 -7.32 12.08 -3.24
CA PRO A 242 -8.32 11.13 -3.72
C PRO A 242 -8.61 11.23 -5.22
N THR A 243 -8.21 12.34 -5.88
CA THR A 243 -8.47 12.57 -7.32
C THR A 243 -7.64 11.64 -8.22
N GLN A 244 -6.56 11.06 -7.69
CA GLN A 244 -5.81 10.01 -8.37
C GLN A 244 -6.65 8.77 -8.72
N PHE A 245 -7.84 8.62 -8.11
CA PHE A 245 -8.81 7.58 -8.44
C PHE A 245 -10.07 8.21 -9.02
N SER A 246 -10.45 7.83 -10.23
CA SER A 246 -11.63 8.37 -10.93
C SER A 246 -12.95 8.05 -10.21
N SER A 247 -12.96 7.04 -9.33
CA SER A 247 -14.15 6.65 -8.57
C SER A 247 -13.81 5.79 -7.35
N ALA A 248 -14.74 5.72 -6.41
CA ALA A 248 -14.68 4.80 -5.27
C ALA A 248 -14.55 3.32 -5.71
N ARG A 249 -15.13 2.94 -6.87
CA ARG A 249 -15.01 1.58 -7.42
C ARG A 249 -13.59 1.30 -7.88
N GLN A 250 -12.94 2.27 -8.52
CA GLN A 250 -11.55 2.14 -8.95
C GLN A 250 -10.62 2.01 -7.74
N PHE A 251 -10.83 2.79 -6.68
CA PHE A 251 -10.05 2.64 -5.43
C PHE A 251 -10.23 1.25 -4.80
N ALA A 252 -11.46 0.74 -4.71
CA ALA A 252 -11.69 -0.62 -4.19
C ALA A 252 -11.06 -1.71 -5.06
N ALA A 253 -11.03 -1.53 -6.39
CA ALA A 253 -10.33 -2.43 -7.31
C ALA A 253 -8.80 -2.38 -7.14
N TYR A 254 -8.22 -1.18 -6.94
CA TYR A 254 -6.81 -0.99 -6.62
C TYR A 254 -6.39 -1.77 -5.35
N LEU A 255 -7.26 -1.81 -4.34
CA LEU A 255 -7.05 -2.57 -3.10
C LEU A 255 -7.28 -4.09 -3.26
N GLY A 256 -7.60 -4.56 -4.46
CA GLY A 256 -7.86 -5.98 -4.71
C GLY A 256 -9.12 -6.51 -4.04
N LEU A 257 -10.12 -5.66 -3.83
CA LEU A 257 -11.40 -6.01 -3.19
C LEU A 257 -12.52 -6.24 -4.21
N VAL A 258 -12.19 -6.28 -5.50
CA VAL A 258 -13.11 -6.55 -6.61
C VAL A 258 -12.65 -7.80 -7.34
N PRO A 259 -13.51 -8.78 -7.61
CA PRO A 259 -13.17 -9.92 -8.43
C PRO A 259 -12.74 -9.49 -9.84
N MET A 260 -11.81 -10.22 -10.43
CA MET A 260 -11.46 -10.02 -11.83
C MET A 260 -12.55 -10.62 -12.73
N HIS A 261 -12.78 -9.97 -13.85
CA HIS A 261 -13.67 -10.44 -14.90
C HIS A 261 -12.84 -10.82 -16.11
N THR A 262 -13.11 -11.98 -16.65
CA THR A 262 -12.56 -12.45 -17.93
C THR A 262 -13.72 -12.85 -18.82
N GLY A 263 -13.64 -12.60 -20.10
CA GLY A 263 -14.69 -13.00 -21.03
C GLY A 263 -14.46 -12.46 -22.42
N SER A 264 -15.02 -13.15 -23.40
CA SER A 264 -15.09 -12.76 -24.81
C SER A 264 -16.48 -13.04 -25.34
N GLY A 265 -16.89 -12.37 -26.42
CA GLY A 265 -18.16 -12.65 -27.09
C GLY A 265 -19.40 -12.48 -26.20
N GLY A 266 -19.42 -11.48 -25.32
CA GLY A 266 -20.58 -11.18 -24.44
C GLY A 266 -20.72 -12.08 -23.21
N LYS A 267 -19.86 -13.09 -23.02
CA LYS A 267 -19.85 -13.94 -21.83
C LYS A 267 -18.81 -13.43 -20.84
N THR A 268 -19.24 -13.01 -19.64
CA THR A 268 -18.35 -12.57 -18.56
C THR A 268 -18.26 -13.63 -17.47
N VAL A 269 -17.06 -14.11 -17.20
CA VAL A 269 -16.78 -15.03 -16.09
C VAL A 269 -16.13 -14.24 -14.95
N THR A 270 -16.76 -14.28 -13.78
CA THR A 270 -16.21 -13.69 -12.55
C THR A 270 -15.24 -14.66 -11.90
N THR A 271 -13.99 -14.23 -11.71
CA THR A 271 -12.92 -15.05 -11.16
C THR A 271 -12.58 -14.62 -9.71
N LYS A 272 -11.44 -15.07 -9.21
CA LYS A 272 -10.95 -14.72 -7.86
C LYS A 272 -10.57 -13.24 -7.76
N ILE A 273 -10.55 -12.70 -6.54
CA ILE A 273 -9.96 -11.37 -6.27
C ILE A 273 -8.47 -11.39 -6.62
N PRO A 274 -7.91 -10.28 -7.16
CA PRO A 274 -6.51 -10.23 -7.60
C PRO A 274 -5.55 -10.43 -6.42
N GLY A 275 -4.44 -11.12 -6.68
CA GLY A 275 -3.33 -11.27 -5.72
C GLY A 275 -2.42 -10.03 -5.63
N GLN A 276 -2.43 -9.21 -6.67
CA GLN A 276 -1.59 -8.02 -6.82
C GLN A 276 -2.27 -6.80 -6.20
N CYS A 277 -1.97 -6.54 -4.93
CA CYS A 277 -2.44 -5.38 -4.17
C CYS A 277 -1.60 -5.24 -2.89
N ASP A 278 -1.81 -4.18 -2.12
CA ASP A 278 -1.29 -4.11 -0.74
C ASP A 278 -2.01 -5.16 0.12
N LYS A 279 -1.31 -6.29 0.33
CA LYS A 279 -1.85 -7.43 1.09
C LYS A 279 -2.07 -7.08 2.56
N ALA A 280 -1.24 -6.19 3.14
CA ALA A 280 -1.35 -5.79 4.54
C ALA A 280 -2.62 -4.96 4.76
N LEU A 281 -2.84 -3.94 3.93
CA LEU A 281 -4.04 -3.10 4.02
C LEU A 281 -5.30 -3.91 3.71
N ARG A 282 -5.29 -4.78 2.68
CA ARG A 282 -6.43 -5.65 2.40
C ARG A 282 -6.79 -6.55 3.58
N ALA A 283 -5.79 -7.15 4.24
CA ALA A 283 -6.01 -7.97 5.43
C ALA A 283 -6.63 -7.15 6.59
N LEU A 284 -6.14 -5.93 6.81
CA LEU A 284 -6.70 -5.01 7.81
C LEU A 284 -8.15 -4.63 7.51
N LEU A 285 -8.49 -4.32 6.25
CA LEU A 285 -9.87 -4.03 5.84
C LEU A 285 -10.79 -5.22 6.04
N VAL A 286 -10.32 -6.44 5.76
CA VAL A 286 -11.08 -7.68 6.04
C VAL A 286 -11.24 -7.89 7.55
N GLN A 287 -10.23 -7.58 8.37
CA GLN A 287 -10.35 -7.61 9.84
C GLN A 287 -11.37 -6.58 10.34
N GLY A 288 -11.34 -5.36 9.81
CA GLY A 288 -12.35 -4.33 10.08
C GLY A 288 -13.76 -4.77 9.69
N ALA A 289 -13.89 -5.47 8.55
CA ALA A 289 -15.17 -6.06 8.13
C ALA A 289 -15.65 -7.15 9.11
N HIS A 290 -14.76 -7.98 9.66
CA HIS A 290 -15.10 -8.94 10.71
C HIS A 290 -15.55 -8.24 12.01
N ALA A 291 -14.89 -7.16 12.41
CA ALA A 291 -15.30 -6.37 13.57
C ALA A 291 -16.70 -5.77 13.36
N MET A 292 -16.94 -5.17 12.19
CA MET A 292 -18.25 -4.60 11.82
C MET A 292 -19.35 -5.67 11.77
N ALA A 293 -19.07 -6.87 11.24
CA ALA A 293 -20.02 -7.98 11.19
C ALA A 293 -20.41 -8.51 12.57
N ARG A 294 -19.53 -8.39 13.58
CA ARG A 294 -19.79 -8.79 14.98
C ARG A 294 -20.40 -7.68 15.81
N SER A 295 -20.34 -6.44 15.37
CA SER A 295 -20.89 -5.30 16.11
C SER A 295 -22.39 -5.41 16.33
N LYS A 296 -22.85 -5.03 17.51
CA LYS A 296 -24.30 -4.91 17.80
C LYS A 296 -24.96 -3.82 16.95
N CYS A 297 -24.21 -2.78 16.58
CA CYS A 297 -24.66 -1.63 15.77
C CYS A 297 -24.48 -1.83 14.25
N ARG A 298 -24.37 -3.08 13.78
CA ARG A 298 -24.24 -3.37 12.35
C ARG A 298 -25.44 -2.83 11.54
N THR A 299 -25.15 -2.29 10.36
CA THR A 299 -26.19 -1.76 9.46
C THR A 299 -27.05 -2.88 8.88
N ASP A 300 -28.28 -2.58 8.45
CA ASP A 300 -29.18 -3.58 7.86
C ASP A 300 -28.59 -4.18 6.58
N TRP A 301 -27.84 -3.40 5.79
CA TRP A 301 -27.11 -3.93 4.65
C TRP A 301 -26.08 -5.00 5.07
N VAL A 302 -25.39 -4.81 6.19
CA VAL A 302 -24.44 -5.82 6.70
C VAL A 302 -25.20 -7.09 7.14
N LYS A 303 -26.34 -6.96 7.78
CA LYS A 303 -27.20 -8.11 8.12
C LYS A 303 -27.63 -8.86 6.86
N THR A 304 -28.11 -8.14 5.85
CA THR A 304 -28.58 -8.70 4.58
C THR A 304 -27.46 -9.45 3.83
N ILE A 305 -26.25 -8.85 3.70
CA ILE A 305 -25.15 -9.51 2.99
C ILE A 305 -24.65 -10.78 3.72
N LEU A 306 -24.66 -10.76 5.04
CA LEU A 306 -24.30 -11.92 5.88
C LEU A 306 -25.31 -13.06 5.74
N ALA A 307 -26.60 -12.75 5.58
CA ALA A 307 -27.63 -13.76 5.36
C ALA A 307 -27.61 -14.34 3.93
N LYS A 308 -27.27 -13.54 2.92
CA LYS A 308 -27.37 -13.93 1.49
C LYS A 308 -26.10 -14.52 0.90
N LYS A 309 -24.91 -14.32 1.50
CA LYS A 309 -23.63 -14.71 0.91
C LYS A 309 -22.78 -15.55 1.87
N PRO A 310 -21.95 -16.46 1.33
CA PRO A 310 -20.97 -17.19 2.13
C PRO A 310 -20.08 -16.22 2.92
N LYS A 311 -19.73 -16.57 4.16
CA LYS A 311 -19.04 -15.70 5.13
C LYS A 311 -17.81 -14.99 4.56
N LYS A 312 -16.92 -15.69 3.84
CA LYS A 312 -15.72 -15.09 3.25
C LYS A 312 -16.06 -14.06 2.17
N VAL A 313 -17.09 -14.33 1.34
CA VAL A 313 -17.55 -13.42 0.31
C VAL A 313 -18.19 -12.17 0.95
N ALA A 314 -19.01 -12.36 1.98
CA ALA A 314 -19.60 -11.25 2.74
C ALA A 314 -18.53 -10.34 3.36
N MET A 315 -17.46 -10.90 3.94
CA MET A 315 -16.36 -10.10 4.50
C MET A 315 -15.67 -9.26 3.44
N VAL A 316 -15.37 -9.81 2.27
CA VAL A 316 -14.77 -9.03 1.16
C VAL A 316 -15.73 -7.95 0.66
N ALA A 317 -17.02 -8.21 0.56
CA ALA A 317 -18.02 -7.23 0.16
C ALA A 317 -18.13 -6.06 1.17
N ILE A 318 -18.08 -6.37 2.48
CA ILE A 318 -18.06 -5.36 3.54
C ILE A 318 -16.78 -4.53 3.47
N ALA A 319 -15.60 -5.16 3.32
CA ALA A 319 -14.33 -4.48 3.16
C ALA A 319 -14.31 -3.56 1.92
N ASN A 320 -14.88 -4.01 0.79
CA ASN A 320 -15.07 -3.19 -0.41
C ASN A 320 -15.91 -1.94 -0.13
N ARG A 321 -17.04 -2.11 0.56
CA ARG A 321 -17.89 -0.97 0.95
C ARG A 321 -17.15 0.00 1.86
N MET A 322 -16.41 -0.49 2.86
CA MET A 322 -15.57 0.33 3.75
C MET A 322 -14.56 1.16 2.94
N ALA A 323 -13.81 0.52 2.02
CA ALA A 323 -12.85 1.22 1.16
C ALA A 323 -13.53 2.34 0.34
N ARG A 324 -14.68 2.05 -0.26
CA ARG A 324 -15.46 3.04 -1.04
C ARG A 324 -15.96 4.20 -0.16
N GLN A 325 -16.34 3.93 1.07
CA GLN A 325 -16.73 4.96 2.04
C GLN A 325 -15.54 5.84 2.42
N CYS A 326 -14.35 5.26 2.65
CA CYS A 326 -13.13 6.03 2.89
C CYS A 326 -12.79 6.96 1.70
N TRP A 327 -12.90 6.46 0.47
CA TRP A 327 -12.69 7.32 -0.70
C TRP A 327 -13.70 8.47 -0.77
N ALA A 328 -14.97 8.21 -0.51
CA ALA A 328 -16.02 9.25 -0.51
C ALA A 328 -15.79 10.29 0.59
N VAL A 329 -15.37 9.85 1.79
CA VAL A 329 -14.99 10.71 2.91
C VAL A 329 -13.81 11.62 2.53
N ALA A 330 -12.76 11.06 1.95
CA ALA A 330 -11.59 11.82 1.51
C ALA A 330 -11.93 12.84 0.41
N SER A 331 -12.73 12.44 -0.57
CA SER A 331 -13.12 13.30 -1.70
C SER A 331 -14.00 14.48 -1.28
N LYS A 332 -14.85 14.29 -0.25
CA LYS A 332 -15.75 15.33 0.24
C LYS A 332 -15.18 16.14 1.42
N GLY A 333 -14.16 15.64 2.09
CA GLY A 333 -13.62 16.22 3.33
C GLY A 333 -14.63 16.30 4.46
N GLN A 334 -15.50 15.30 4.60
CA GLN A 334 -16.62 15.28 5.55
C GLN A 334 -16.76 13.92 6.23
N ASP A 335 -17.34 13.93 7.44
CA ASP A 335 -17.64 12.71 8.18
C ASP A 335 -18.55 11.77 7.39
N TRP A 336 -18.33 10.48 7.60
CA TRP A 336 -19.27 9.48 7.10
C TRP A 336 -20.62 9.64 7.78
N ARG A 337 -21.65 9.80 6.97
CA ARG A 337 -23.05 9.85 7.46
C ARG A 337 -23.77 8.56 7.04
N ARG A 338 -24.48 7.95 7.98
CA ARG A 338 -25.40 6.86 7.66
C ARG A 338 -26.48 7.43 6.75
N MET A 339 -26.48 7.03 5.46
CA MET A 339 -27.62 7.38 4.59
C MET A 339 -28.89 6.75 5.18
N PRO A 340 -29.98 7.50 5.34
CA PRO A 340 -31.27 6.89 5.63
C PRO A 340 -31.57 5.88 4.52
N VAL A 341 -32.11 4.72 4.90
CA VAL A 341 -32.63 3.75 3.94
C VAL A 341 -33.83 4.42 3.28
N THR A 342 -33.64 5.01 2.11
CA THR A 342 -34.78 5.33 1.24
C THR A 342 -35.41 3.99 0.90
N ALA A 343 -36.63 3.79 1.40
CA ALA A 343 -37.45 2.67 0.98
C ALA A 343 -37.62 2.77 -0.54
N ALA A 344 -37.10 1.75 -1.24
CA ALA A 344 -37.39 1.52 -2.65
C ALA A 344 -38.45 0.45 -2.75
#